data_b1f307dedd88d0e8618e247e1a9eb0b8
#
_entry.id   b1f307dedd88d0e8618e247e1a9eb0b8
#
_cell.length_a   1.000
_cell.length_b   1.000
_cell.length_c   1.000
_cell.angle_alpha   90.00
_cell.angle_beta   90.00
_cell.angle_gamma   90.00
#
_symmetry.space_group_name_H-M   'P 1'
#
loop_
_entity.id
_entity.type
_entity.pdbx_description
1 polymer ?
#
loop_
_entity_poly.entity_id
_entity_poly.type
_entity_poly.pdbx_seq_one_letter_code
_entity_poly.pdbx_strand_id
1 'polypeptide(L)'
;MMKYVQSQKNVQLTNCDNFGIINPHSEKEKNMDSFEPKKLALIRILQILEQYTDSDHPLKHDEIVKKLENEYGITVERKAIGRNIALLQDAGYDIETTKKGSYLNSRLFEDSELRLLSDSVLASRHITAKHSKELIEKIASLSNKYFKSHIKNVYSVNDWNKSENVALFYNIEIIDEAITKKCKIQFDYNKYGIDKKLHRAKWHIVSPYQMILHNQRYFLMAYQEKWQHVNYYRLDRITNIALIDDVATDIRTVDGFQNGIDYKRFSSYLPYMFSDEPKTISFSIDGEWMIDQIIDWFGFDFKTENKDGKIIVTVKASPSAMKYWAMQYLNNVEILSPTSLREQIATNLNSAVKKYSI
;
A
#
# COMPACT_ATOMS: atom_id res chain seq x y z
N MET A 1 -47.15 -13.13 12.69
CA MET A 1 -46.70 -13.65 13.97
C MET A 1 -45.75 -14.82 13.67
N MET A 2 -44.50 -14.56 13.44
CA MET A 2 -43.44 -15.59 13.35
C MET A 2 -42.18 -15.00 13.96
N LYS A 3 -41.72 -15.63 15.04
CA LYS A 3 -40.53 -15.31 15.80
C LYS A 3 -39.30 -15.72 14.98
N TYR A 4 -38.44 -14.75 14.66
CA TYR A 4 -37.08 -15.03 14.22
C TYR A 4 -36.17 -15.03 15.45
N VAL A 5 -35.65 -16.20 15.75
CA VAL A 5 -34.69 -16.45 16.80
C VAL A 5 -33.35 -15.85 16.39
N GLN A 6 -32.85 -14.90 17.16
CA GLN A 6 -31.48 -14.41 17.10
C GLN A 6 -30.54 -15.52 17.56
N SER A 7 -29.77 -16.07 16.63
CA SER A 7 -28.55 -16.81 16.94
C SER A 7 -27.37 -15.86 16.77
N GLN A 8 -27.00 -15.20 17.86
CA GLN A 8 -25.70 -14.55 17.95
C GLN A 8 -24.64 -15.66 18.08
N LYS A 9 -24.02 -16.05 16.98
CA LYS A 9 -22.72 -16.72 17.02
C LYS A 9 -21.68 -15.62 17.19
N ASN A 10 -21.13 -15.55 18.41
CA ASN A 10 -19.86 -14.89 18.69
C ASN A 10 -18.80 -15.50 17.78
N VAL A 11 -18.46 -14.83 16.71
CA VAL A 11 -17.23 -15.09 15.98
C VAL A 11 -16.12 -14.49 16.84
N GLN A 12 -15.55 -15.31 17.70
CA GLN A 12 -14.24 -15.01 18.27
C GLN A 12 -13.30 -14.79 17.10
N LEU A 13 -12.69 -13.61 17.06
CA LEU A 13 -11.52 -13.30 16.25
C LEU A 13 -10.44 -14.33 16.64
N THR A 14 -10.40 -15.44 15.93
CA THR A 14 -9.28 -16.37 15.99
C THR A 14 -8.09 -15.60 15.42
N ASN A 15 -7.07 -15.51 16.26
CA ASN A 15 -5.76 -14.95 15.93
C ASN A 15 -5.36 -15.38 14.53
N CYS A 16 -5.00 -14.40 13.68
CA CYS A 16 -4.40 -14.61 12.36
C CYS A 16 -2.94 -15.09 12.48
N ASP A 17 -2.66 -16.02 13.40
CA ASP A 17 -1.31 -16.54 13.68
C ASP A 17 -0.94 -17.73 12.77
N ASN A 18 -1.76 -18.06 11.77
CA ASN A 18 -1.55 -19.25 10.93
C ASN A 18 -1.28 -18.95 9.44
N PHE A 19 -0.65 -17.83 9.11
CA PHE A 19 0.12 -17.83 7.87
C PHE A 19 1.49 -18.41 8.16
N GLY A 20 1.76 -19.61 7.62
CA GLY A 20 3.02 -20.34 7.75
C GLY A 20 4.23 -19.66 7.12
N ILE A 21 4.42 -18.38 7.36
CA ILE A 21 5.71 -17.73 7.20
C ILE A 21 6.51 -18.22 8.39
N ILE A 22 7.39 -19.18 8.14
CA ILE A 22 8.46 -19.55 9.07
C ILE A 22 9.20 -18.24 9.36
N ASN A 23 8.85 -17.61 10.48
CA ASN A 23 9.64 -16.51 11.03
C ASN A 23 10.93 -17.16 11.57
N PRO A 24 12.08 -17.04 10.88
CA PRO A 24 13.32 -17.69 11.33
C PRO A 24 13.80 -17.14 12.68
N HIS A 25 13.19 -16.06 13.16
CA HIS A 25 13.57 -15.35 14.37
C HIS A 25 12.46 -15.26 15.42
N SER A 26 11.42 -16.16 15.40
CA SER A 26 10.57 -16.26 16.57
C SER A 26 11.47 -16.64 17.76
N GLU A 27 11.59 -15.73 18.71
CA GLU A 27 12.12 -16.04 20.04
C GLU A 27 11.22 -17.10 20.68
N LYS A 28 11.43 -18.36 20.31
CA LYS A 28 11.05 -19.45 21.20
C LYS A 28 11.89 -19.25 22.44
N GLU A 29 11.27 -19.02 23.59
CA GLU A 29 11.93 -19.21 24.87
C GLU A 29 12.69 -20.53 24.79
N LYS A 30 14.01 -20.47 24.59
CA LYS A 30 14.87 -21.64 24.53
C LYS A 30 14.95 -22.17 25.95
N ASN A 31 14.27 -23.28 26.21
CA ASN A 31 14.74 -24.16 27.27
C ASN A 31 16.21 -24.46 26.98
N MET A 32 17.09 -24.03 27.86
CA MET A 32 18.57 -24.07 27.70
C MET A 32 19.19 -25.47 27.57
N ASP A 33 18.40 -26.56 27.49
CA ASP A 33 18.88 -27.94 27.47
C ASP A 33 18.70 -28.69 26.13
N SER A 34 18.27 -28.06 25.04
CA SER A 34 18.17 -28.79 23.76
C SER A 34 19.30 -28.41 22.81
N PHE A 35 20.33 -29.21 22.73
CA PHE A 35 21.35 -29.11 21.68
C PHE A 35 20.74 -29.43 20.31
N GLU A 36 20.87 -28.51 19.37
CA GLU A 36 20.45 -28.79 18.00
C GLU A 36 21.35 -29.84 17.32
N PRO A 37 20.81 -30.72 16.45
CA PRO A 37 21.61 -31.70 15.74
C PRO A 37 22.71 -31.05 14.90
N LYS A 38 23.93 -31.60 14.88
CA LYS A 38 25.06 -31.13 14.07
C LYS A 38 24.74 -31.02 12.56
N LYS A 39 23.75 -31.77 12.08
CA LYS A 39 23.24 -31.71 10.70
C LYS A 39 22.67 -30.34 10.33
N LEU A 40 22.20 -29.55 11.31
CA LEU A 40 21.70 -28.20 11.10
C LEU A 40 22.80 -27.15 11.00
N ALA A 41 24.07 -27.51 11.24
CA ALA A 41 25.18 -26.56 11.20
C ALA A 41 25.28 -25.76 9.89
N LEU A 42 25.04 -26.40 8.74
CA LEU A 42 25.07 -25.74 7.43
C LEU A 42 24.04 -24.59 7.35
N ILE A 43 22.79 -24.89 7.73
CA ILE A 43 21.69 -23.89 7.73
C ILE A 43 21.98 -22.78 8.73
N ARG A 44 22.51 -23.11 9.90
CA ARG A 44 22.80 -22.12 10.94
C ARG A 44 24.00 -21.24 10.60
N ILE A 45 25.00 -21.78 9.88
CA ILE A 45 26.10 -20.96 9.32
C ILE A 45 25.53 -19.95 8.32
N LEU A 46 24.66 -20.38 7.41
CA LEU A 46 24.01 -19.45 6.46
C LEU A 46 23.27 -18.35 7.21
N GLN A 47 22.44 -18.69 8.20
CA GLN A 47 21.69 -17.71 9.01
C GLN A 47 22.60 -16.76 9.77
N ILE A 48 23.74 -17.23 10.28
CA ILE A 48 24.74 -16.36 10.91
C ILE A 48 25.34 -15.39 9.89
N LEU A 49 25.68 -15.86 8.68
CA LEU A 49 26.20 -14.99 7.62
C LEU A 49 25.14 -13.97 7.18
N GLU A 50 23.89 -14.37 6.98
CA GLU A 50 22.78 -13.49 6.65
C GLU A 50 22.57 -12.40 7.70
N GLN A 51 22.61 -12.77 8.98
CA GLN A 51 22.28 -11.85 10.07
C GLN A 51 23.43 -10.94 10.50
N TYR A 52 24.67 -11.43 10.44
CA TYR A 52 25.81 -10.78 11.11
C TYR A 52 26.88 -10.31 10.16
N THR A 53 26.76 -10.47 8.84
CA THR A 53 27.84 -10.12 7.92
C THR A 53 27.39 -9.19 6.80
N ASP A 54 28.34 -8.42 6.33
CA ASP A 54 28.38 -7.65 5.09
C ASP A 54 29.86 -7.40 4.74
N SER A 55 30.16 -6.62 3.69
CA SER A 55 31.51 -6.27 3.26
C SER A 55 32.35 -5.59 4.36
N ASP A 56 31.69 -4.83 5.24
CA ASP A 56 32.35 -4.09 6.33
C ASP A 56 32.48 -4.94 7.61
N HIS A 57 31.66 -5.99 7.75
CA HIS A 57 31.57 -6.84 8.94
C HIS A 57 31.76 -8.33 8.62
N PRO A 58 32.89 -8.73 8.01
CA PRO A 58 33.18 -10.15 7.77
C PRO A 58 33.46 -10.89 9.08
N LEU A 59 33.03 -12.14 9.21
CA LEU A 59 33.26 -13.00 10.38
C LEU A 59 34.37 -14.02 10.12
N LYS A 60 35.30 -14.15 11.06
CA LYS A 60 36.29 -15.23 11.06
C LYS A 60 35.61 -16.55 11.42
N HIS A 61 36.21 -17.68 10.97
CA HIS A 61 35.68 -19.02 11.25
C HIS A 61 35.50 -19.26 12.77
N ASP A 62 36.42 -18.76 13.61
CA ASP A 62 36.35 -18.91 15.07
C ASP A 62 35.17 -18.11 15.67
N GLU A 63 34.81 -16.99 15.07
CA GLU A 63 33.64 -16.20 15.48
C GLU A 63 32.33 -16.89 15.07
N ILE A 64 32.31 -17.54 13.91
CA ILE A 64 31.16 -18.35 13.47
C ILE A 64 30.98 -19.57 14.40
N VAL A 65 32.07 -20.26 14.78
CA VAL A 65 32.04 -21.37 15.77
C VAL A 65 31.43 -20.91 17.09
N LYS A 66 31.90 -19.77 17.64
CA LYS A 66 31.35 -19.22 18.89
C LYS A 66 29.87 -18.87 18.79
N LYS A 67 29.43 -18.33 17.64
CA LYS A 67 28.02 -18.02 17.42
C LYS A 67 27.17 -19.28 17.32
N LEU A 68 27.64 -20.31 16.60
CA LEU A 68 26.95 -21.61 16.54
C LEU A 68 26.78 -22.23 17.92
N GLU A 69 27.81 -22.16 18.78
CA GLU A 69 27.76 -22.70 20.11
C GLU A 69 26.83 -21.89 21.02
N ASN A 70 26.99 -20.55 21.03
CA ASN A 70 26.25 -19.68 21.94
C ASN A 70 24.75 -19.53 21.56
N GLU A 71 24.45 -19.49 20.26
CA GLU A 71 23.09 -19.22 19.81
C GLU A 71 22.28 -20.51 19.54
N TYR A 72 22.95 -21.60 19.17
CA TYR A 72 22.31 -22.85 18.73
C TYR A 72 22.77 -24.09 19.50
N GLY A 73 23.75 -23.98 20.39
CA GLY A 73 24.31 -25.14 21.09
C GLY A 73 25.03 -26.15 20.17
N ILE A 74 25.44 -25.72 18.96
CA ILE A 74 26.10 -26.60 17.98
C ILE A 74 27.61 -26.44 18.09
N THR A 75 28.31 -27.49 18.50
CA THR A 75 29.77 -27.54 18.54
C THR A 75 30.32 -28.19 17.29
N VAL A 76 31.12 -27.43 16.54
CA VAL A 76 31.81 -27.89 15.32
C VAL A 76 33.28 -27.45 15.31
N GLU A 77 34.11 -28.21 14.62
CA GLU A 77 35.51 -27.82 14.41
C GLU A 77 35.62 -26.63 13.43
N ARG A 78 36.60 -25.75 13.64
CA ARG A 78 36.89 -24.62 12.75
C ARG A 78 37.01 -25.01 11.28
N LYS A 79 37.67 -26.18 10.98
CA LYS A 79 37.80 -26.68 9.61
C LYS A 79 36.45 -27.06 8.98
N ALA A 80 35.46 -27.41 9.77
CA ALA A 80 34.10 -27.70 9.29
C ALA A 80 33.40 -26.45 8.79
N ILE A 81 33.68 -25.25 9.35
CA ILE A 81 33.12 -23.99 8.85
C ILE A 81 33.53 -23.74 7.42
N GLY A 82 34.81 -23.85 7.09
CA GLY A 82 35.29 -23.65 5.71
C GLY A 82 34.65 -24.64 4.71
N ARG A 83 34.48 -25.91 5.10
CA ARG A 83 33.79 -26.91 4.26
C ARG A 83 32.31 -26.55 4.05
N ASN A 84 31.63 -26.12 5.09
CA ASN A 84 30.24 -25.73 4.99
C ASN A 84 30.06 -24.44 4.15
N ILE A 85 30.98 -23.47 4.26
CA ILE A 85 30.97 -22.27 3.41
C ILE A 85 31.17 -22.67 1.93
N ALA A 86 32.12 -23.57 1.61
CA ALA A 86 32.28 -24.05 0.27
C ALA A 86 31.03 -24.74 -0.29
N LEU A 87 30.35 -25.57 0.52
CA LEU A 87 29.08 -26.19 0.14
C LEU A 87 27.96 -25.14 -0.12
N LEU A 88 27.93 -24.08 0.66
CA LEU A 88 26.97 -22.98 0.42
C LEU A 88 27.31 -22.24 -0.88
N GLN A 89 28.58 -21.98 -1.16
CA GLN A 89 29.02 -21.40 -2.43
C GLN A 89 28.67 -22.29 -3.62
N ASP A 90 28.89 -23.61 -3.51
CA ASP A 90 28.47 -24.59 -4.51
C ASP A 90 26.96 -24.64 -4.72
N ALA A 91 26.17 -24.34 -3.65
CA ALA A 91 24.72 -24.21 -3.69
C ALA A 91 24.23 -22.87 -4.27
N GLY A 92 25.15 -21.96 -4.65
CA GLY A 92 24.85 -20.71 -5.34
C GLY A 92 24.76 -19.48 -4.40
N TYR A 93 25.14 -19.61 -3.12
CA TYR A 93 25.23 -18.43 -2.24
C TYR A 93 26.51 -17.65 -2.53
N ASP A 94 26.37 -16.35 -2.75
CA ASP A 94 27.49 -15.44 -3.01
C ASP A 94 28.19 -15.07 -1.68
N ILE A 95 29.07 -15.96 -1.24
CA ILE A 95 29.85 -15.79 -0.02
C ILE A 95 31.29 -15.47 -0.39
N GLU A 96 31.76 -14.29 0.01
CA GLU A 96 33.17 -13.94 -0.15
C GLU A 96 33.97 -14.26 1.11
N THR A 97 35.22 -14.73 0.88
CA THR A 97 36.19 -15.02 1.95
C THR A 97 37.43 -14.18 1.75
N THR A 98 37.72 -13.32 2.73
CA THR A 98 38.86 -12.43 2.75
C THR A 98 39.82 -12.79 3.90
N LYS A 99 40.95 -12.08 4.01
CA LYS A 99 41.85 -12.20 5.17
C LYS A 99 41.18 -11.79 6.48
N LYS A 100 40.13 -10.95 6.42
CA LYS A 100 39.39 -10.48 7.59
C LYS A 100 38.30 -11.47 8.04
N GLY A 101 37.80 -12.33 7.15
CA GLY A 101 36.73 -13.27 7.41
C GLY A 101 35.86 -13.55 6.18
N SER A 102 34.78 -14.26 6.39
CA SER A 102 33.77 -14.55 5.35
C SER A 102 32.50 -13.73 5.58
N TYR A 103 31.87 -13.32 4.49
CA TYR A 103 30.61 -12.59 4.54
C TYR A 103 29.72 -12.95 3.34
N LEU A 104 28.41 -12.78 3.51
CA LEU A 104 27.45 -12.93 2.42
C LEU A 104 27.44 -11.62 1.62
N ASN A 105 27.88 -11.69 0.36
CA ASN A 105 28.06 -10.53 -0.51
C ASN A 105 26.74 -10.05 -1.11
N SER A 106 25.92 -10.94 -1.64
CA SER A 106 24.63 -10.59 -2.22
C SER A 106 23.47 -11.22 -1.44
N ARG A 107 22.35 -10.52 -1.40
CA ARG A 107 21.09 -10.94 -0.80
C ARG A 107 19.98 -10.85 -1.83
N LEU A 108 18.78 -11.37 -1.48
CA LEU A 108 17.60 -11.28 -2.35
C LEU A 108 17.23 -9.82 -2.65
N PHE A 109 17.46 -8.92 -1.69
CA PHE A 109 17.24 -7.49 -1.82
C PHE A 109 18.49 -6.74 -1.38
N GLU A 110 18.81 -5.67 -2.09
CA GLU A 110 19.79 -4.67 -1.65
C GLU A 110 19.21 -3.82 -0.51
N ASP A 111 20.07 -3.27 0.33
CA ASP A 111 19.65 -2.42 1.45
C ASP A 111 18.86 -1.19 1.00
N SER A 112 19.20 -0.61 -0.16
CA SER A 112 18.47 0.50 -0.77
C SER A 112 17.05 0.12 -1.18
N GLU A 113 16.84 -1.11 -1.67
CA GLU A 113 15.53 -1.64 -2.05
C GLU A 113 14.66 -1.90 -0.83
N LEU A 114 15.23 -2.56 0.20
CA LEU A 114 14.53 -2.77 1.49
C LEU A 114 14.17 -1.44 2.16
N ARG A 115 15.04 -0.43 2.01
CA ARG A 115 14.76 0.91 2.48
C ARG A 115 13.56 1.50 1.77
N LEU A 116 13.52 1.47 0.43
CA LEU A 116 12.41 1.98 -0.37
C LEU A 116 11.08 1.29 0.02
N LEU A 117 11.11 -0.04 0.22
CA LEU A 117 9.95 -0.79 0.71
C LEU A 117 9.51 -0.32 2.10
N SER A 118 10.45 -0.13 3.02
CA SER A 118 10.17 0.35 4.38
C SER A 118 9.60 1.77 4.37
N ASP A 119 10.16 2.67 3.57
CA ASP A 119 9.70 4.05 3.42
C ASP A 119 8.30 4.10 2.78
N SER A 120 8.00 3.20 1.84
CA SER A 120 6.67 3.06 1.23
C SER A 120 5.62 2.62 2.26
N VAL A 121 5.95 1.67 3.14
CA VAL A 121 5.09 1.27 4.27
C VAL A 121 4.92 2.40 5.28
N LEU A 122 6.00 3.12 5.58
CA LEU A 122 5.98 4.26 6.50
C LEU A 122 5.08 5.38 5.97
N ALA A 123 5.16 5.72 4.68
CA ALA A 123 4.36 6.74 4.02
C ALA A 123 2.89 6.33 3.83
N SER A 124 2.57 5.05 3.90
CA SER A 124 1.22 4.53 3.66
C SER A 124 0.20 5.05 4.68
N ARG A 125 -0.91 5.60 4.20
CA ARG A 125 -2.00 6.14 5.04
C ARG A 125 -3.09 5.12 5.38
N HIS A 126 -3.13 4.01 4.71
CA HIS A 126 -4.18 2.98 4.86
C HIS A 126 -3.80 1.88 5.86
N ILE A 127 -2.53 1.79 6.24
CA ILE A 127 -2.03 0.82 7.22
C ILE A 127 -1.98 1.50 8.60
N THR A 128 -2.40 0.79 9.66
CA THR A 128 -2.32 1.32 11.02
C THR A 128 -0.86 1.52 11.44
N ALA A 129 -0.59 2.42 12.39
CA ALA A 129 0.76 2.66 12.89
C ALA A 129 1.41 1.36 13.46
N LYS A 130 0.61 0.53 14.17
CA LYS A 130 1.06 -0.77 14.69
C LYS A 130 1.48 -1.72 13.57
N HIS A 131 0.61 -1.95 12.57
CA HIS A 131 0.92 -2.83 11.44
C HIS A 131 2.08 -2.30 10.59
N SER A 132 2.21 -0.97 10.43
CA SER A 132 3.37 -0.38 9.74
C SER A 132 4.67 -0.74 10.44
N LYS A 133 4.71 -0.62 11.77
CA LYS A 133 5.90 -0.98 12.56
C LYS A 133 6.24 -2.47 12.40
N GLU A 134 5.25 -3.34 12.58
CA GLU A 134 5.42 -4.79 12.45
C GLU A 134 5.91 -5.19 11.04
N LEU A 135 5.37 -4.56 9.99
CA LEU A 135 5.76 -4.84 8.60
C LEU A 135 7.18 -4.32 8.31
N ILE A 136 7.55 -3.14 8.79
CA ILE A 136 8.91 -2.60 8.66
C ILE A 136 9.91 -3.49 9.39
N GLU A 137 9.57 -4.00 10.58
CA GLU A 137 10.42 -4.96 11.30
C GLU A 137 10.62 -6.26 10.51
N LYS A 138 9.57 -6.78 9.85
CA LYS A 138 9.68 -7.95 8.95
C LYS A 138 10.55 -7.65 7.74
N ILE A 139 10.38 -6.50 7.09
CA ILE A 139 11.23 -6.07 5.95
C ILE A 139 12.68 -5.96 6.40
N ALA A 140 12.93 -5.33 7.55
CA ALA A 140 14.28 -5.18 8.09
C ALA A 140 14.95 -6.52 8.46
N SER A 141 14.15 -7.58 8.72
CA SER A 141 14.68 -8.92 8.99
C SER A 141 15.19 -9.65 7.74
N LEU A 142 14.90 -9.13 6.53
CA LEU A 142 15.43 -9.66 5.27
C LEU A 142 16.88 -9.22 4.99
N SER A 143 17.42 -8.27 5.75
CA SER A 143 18.81 -7.88 5.75
C SER A 143 19.50 -8.22 7.07
N ASN A 144 20.72 -7.73 7.24
CA ASN A 144 21.51 -7.97 8.45
C ASN A 144 21.14 -7.01 9.60
N LYS A 145 21.73 -7.26 10.77
CA LYS A 145 21.46 -6.44 11.98
C LYS A 145 21.87 -4.96 11.84
N TYR A 146 22.77 -4.64 10.90
CA TYR A 146 23.28 -3.27 10.71
C TYR A 146 22.30 -2.42 9.90
N PHE A 147 21.48 -3.03 9.03
CA PHE A 147 20.49 -2.33 8.24
C PHE A 147 19.47 -1.54 9.08
N LYS A 148 19.09 -2.04 10.26
CA LYS A 148 18.13 -1.38 11.15
C LYS A 148 18.54 0.06 11.55
N SER A 149 19.82 0.37 11.55
CA SER A 149 20.31 1.73 11.84
C SER A 149 20.00 2.72 10.71
N HIS A 150 19.92 2.26 9.48
CA HIS A 150 19.70 3.09 8.29
C HIS A 150 18.22 3.50 8.12
N ILE A 151 17.28 2.69 8.60
CA ILE A 151 15.82 2.98 8.49
C ILE A 151 15.42 4.22 9.31
N LYS A 152 16.16 4.56 10.37
CA LYS A 152 15.84 5.68 11.28
C LYS A 152 15.98 7.08 10.66
N ASN A 153 16.56 7.19 9.47
CA ASN A 153 16.87 8.48 8.84
C ASN A 153 15.71 9.10 8.05
N VAL A 154 14.57 8.42 7.93
CA VAL A 154 13.37 8.94 7.26
C VAL A 154 12.27 9.15 8.29
N TYR A 155 11.65 10.31 8.24
CA TYR A 155 10.49 10.67 9.05
C TYR A 155 9.27 10.80 8.15
N SER A 156 8.19 10.11 8.51
CA SER A 156 6.91 10.26 7.81
C SER A 156 6.08 11.36 8.46
N VAL A 157 5.74 12.37 7.69
CA VAL A 157 4.78 13.42 8.08
C VAL A 157 3.36 12.85 8.26
N ASN A 158 3.13 11.63 7.80
CA ASN A 158 1.80 11.01 7.77
C ASN A 158 1.47 10.10 8.97
N ASP A 159 2.35 9.99 9.96
CA ASP A 159 2.13 9.07 11.11
C ASP A 159 0.85 9.38 11.90
N TRP A 160 0.45 10.63 11.94
CA TRP A 160 -0.80 11.11 12.57
C TRP A 160 -2.05 10.94 11.71
N ASN A 161 -1.89 10.58 10.41
CA ASN A 161 -2.99 10.41 9.45
C ASN A 161 -3.20 8.95 9.04
N LYS A 162 -2.62 8.00 9.76
CA LYS A 162 -2.79 6.58 9.49
C LYS A 162 -4.21 6.13 9.82
N SER A 163 -4.67 5.10 9.12
CA SER A 163 -5.97 4.49 9.37
C SER A 163 -6.01 3.83 10.76
N GLU A 164 -7.16 3.88 11.42
CA GLU A 164 -7.43 3.07 12.61
C GLU A 164 -8.06 1.71 12.27
N ASN A 165 -8.38 1.47 11.01
CA ASN A 165 -9.01 0.22 10.57
C ASN A 165 -8.00 -0.93 10.52
N VAL A 166 -8.07 -1.81 11.49
CA VAL A 166 -7.22 -3.01 11.59
C VAL A 166 -7.61 -4.11 10.59
N ALA A 167 -8.81 -4.04 9.99
CA ALA A 167 -9.32 -5.05 9.07
C ALA A 167 -8.83 -4.87 7.62
N LEU A 168 -7.93 -3.92 7.34
CA LEU A 168 -7.52 -3.61 5.97
C LEU A 168 -7.02 -4.85 5.21
N PHE A 169 -6.11 -5.61 5.79
CA PHE A 169 -5.54 -6.79 5.13
C PHE A 169 -6.60 -7.86 4.88
N TYR A 170 -7.46 -8.09 5.85
CA TYR A 170 -8.62 -8.97 5.69
C TYR A 170 -9.56 -8.49 4.58
N ASN A 171 -9.82 -7.18 4.51
CA ASN A 171 -10.64 -6.60 3.44
C ASN A 171 -10.03 -6.85 2.06
N ILE A 172 -8.71 -6.71 1.92
CA ILE A 172 -7.98 -7.00 0.67
C ILE A 172 -8.19 -8.45 0.26
N GLU A 173 -7.98 -9.40 1.17
CA GLU A 173 -8.13 -10.83 0.90
C GLU A 173 -9.54 -11.20 0.44
N ILE A 174 -10.58 -10.71 1.13
CA ILE A 174 -11.98 -10.96 0.76
C ILE A 174 -12.33 -10.34 -0.59
N ILE A 175 -11.81 -9.14 -0.88
CA ILE A 175 -12.05 -8.49 -2.17
C ILE A 175 -11.36 -9.25 -3.30
N ASP A 176 -10.10 -9.69 -3.13
CA ASP A 176 -9.38 -10.49 -4.11
C ASP A 176 -10.09 -11.82 -4.39
N GLU A 177 -10.55 -12.48 -3.33
CA GLU A 177 -11.32 -13.71 -3.45
C GLU A 177 -12.63 -13.48 -4.23
N ALA A 178 -13.35 -12.39 -3.94
CA ALA A 178 -14.60 -12.05 -4.61
C ALA A 178 -14.40 -11.74 -6.09
N ILE A 179 -13.36 -10.99 -6.44
CA ILE A 179 -13.01 -10.67 -7.83
C ILE A 179 -12.67 -11.97 -8.59
N THR A 180 -11.85 -12.83 -7.98
CA THR A 180 -11.43 -14.10 -8.57
C THR A 180 -12.62 -15.04 -8.80
N LYS A 181 -13.51 -15.18 -7.82
CA LYS A 181 -14.71 -16.01 -7.87
C LYS A 181 -15.87 -15.38 -8.64
N LYS A 182 -15.75 -14.12 -9.05
CA LYS A 182 -16.80 -13.33 -9.70
C LYS A 182 -18.11 -13.31 -8.90
N CYS A 183 -18.01 -13.13 -7.59
CA CYS A 183 -19.15 -13.02 -6.69
C CYS A 183 -19.25 -11.63 -6.07
N LYS A 184 -20.45 -11.31 -5.58
CA LYS A 184 -20.71 -10.05 -4.89
C LYS A 184 -20.12 -10.06 -3.48
N ILE A 185 -19.93 -8.86 -2.95
CA ILE A 185 -19.59 -8.64 -1.55
C ILE A 185 -20.59 -7.72 -0.89
N GLN A 186 -20.75 -7.90 0.42
CA GLN A 186 -21.46 -6.97 1.28
C GLN A 186 -20.51 -6.37 2.30
N PHE A 187 -20.73 -5.13 2.69
CA PHE A 187 -19.95 -4.47 3.72
C PHE A 187 -20.65 -3.25 4.32
N ASP A 188 -20.20 -2.84 5.50
CA ASP A 188 -20.54 -1.55 6.08
C ASP A 188 -19.52 -0.51 5.62
N TYR A 189 -20.02 0.61 5.06
CA TYR A 189 -19.18 1.74 4.69
C TYR A 189 -19.30 2.84 5.74
N ASN A 190 -18.16 3.29 6.25
CA ASN A 190 -18.09 4.20 7.38
C ASN A 190 -17.66 5.61 6.96
N LYS A 191 -18.03 6.61 7.77
CA LYS A 191 -17.58 7.99 7.65
C LYS A 191 -17.07 8.48 9.00
N TYR A 192 -16.10 9.38 8.98
CA TYR A 192 -15.64 10.04 10.18
C TYR A 192 -16.68 11.05 10.65
N GLY A 193 -17.03 10.99 11.95
CA GLY A 193 -17.81 12.02 12.64
C GLY A 193 -16.93 13.16 13.15
N ILE A 194 -17.56 14.16 13.79
CA ILE A 194 -16.86 15.28 14.46
C ILE A 194 -15.96 14.78 15.62
N ASP A 195 -16.29 13.64 16.20
CA ASP A 195 -15.50 12.93 17.22
C ASP A 195 -14.26 12.23 16.66
N LYS A 196 -14.00 12.39 15.35
CA LYS A 196 -12.89 11.78 14.59
C LYS A 196 -12.92 10.24 14.55
N LYS A 197 -14.04 9.61 14.96
CA LYS A 197 -14.22 8.15 14.90
C LYS A 197 -15.01 7.75 13.67
N LEU A 198 -14.80 6.51 13.21
CA LEU A 198 -15.56 5.92 12.13
C LEU A 198 -16.96 5.50 12.63
N HIS A 199 -18.00 6.02 11.98
CA HIS A 199 -19.38 5.66 12.22
C HIS A 199 -19.96 5.01 10.98
N ARG A 200 -20.78 3.97 11.15
CA ARG A 200 -21.49 3.33 10.06
C ARG A 200 -22.40 4.34 9.36
N ALA A 201 -22.12 4.59 8.09
CA ALA A 201 -22.95 5.47 7.27
C ALA A 201 -23.98 4.70 6.46
N LYS A 202 -23.57 3.62 5.79
CA LYS A 202 -24.41 2.80 4.92
C LYS A 202 -23.90 1.37 4.84
N TRP A 203 -24.84 0.45 4.61
CA TRP A 203 -24.57 -0.92 4.19
C TRP A 203 -24.67 -1.02 2.67
N HIS A 204 -23.77 -1.78 2.05
CA HIS A 204 -23.68 -1.95 0.62
C HIS A 204 -23.61 -3.43 0.22
N ILE A 205 -24.27 -3.77 -0.89
CA ILE A 205 -23.99 -4.96 -1.70
C ILE A 205 -23.48 -4.46 -3.03
N VAL A 206 -22.34 -4.97 -3.51
CA VAL A 206 -21.71 -4.51 -4.74
C VAL A 206 -21.05 -5.66 -5.49
N SER A 207 -20.88 -5.48 -6.80
CA SER A 207 -20.06 -6.33 -7.66
C SER A 207 -18.67 -5.75 -7.73
N PRO A 208 -17.62 -6.35 -7.09
CA PRO A 208 -16.26 -5.84 -7.07
C PRO A 208 -15.56 -6.13 -8.39
N TYR A 209 -14.72 -5.19 -8.86
CA TYR A 209 -13.99 -5.34 -10.12
C TYR A 209 -12.49 -5.18 -9.97
N GLN A 210 -12.03 -4.15 -9.26
CA GLN A 210 -10.62 -3.81 -9.18
C GLN A 210 -10.29 -3.06 -7.89
N MET A 211 -9.13 -3.36 -7.29
CA MET A 211 -8.53 -2.50 -6.29
C MET A 211 -7.57 -1.51 -6.96
N ILE A 212 -7.62 -0.24 -6.57
CA ILE A 212 -6.84 0.86 -7.13
C ILE A 212 -6.08 1.54 -5.99
N LEU A 213 -4.76 1.63 -6.14
CA LEU A 213 -3.92 2.40 -5.21
C LEU A 213 -3.77 3.83 -5.74
N HIS A 214 -4.27 4.81 -5.00
CA HIS A 214 -4.15 6.21 -5.33
C HIS A 214 -3.94 7.07 -4.08
N ASN A 215 -3.02 8.03 -4.15
CA ASN A 215 -2.67 8.92 -3.03
C ASN A 215 -2.48 8.16 -1.70
N GLN A 216 -1.69 7.08 -1.75
CA GLN A 216 -1.37 6.24 -0.60
C GLN A 216 -2.61 5.59 0.07
N ARG A 217 -3.70 5.39 -0.69
CA ARG A 217 -4.93 4.75 -0.22
C ARG A 217 -5.45 3.75 -1.24
N TYR A 218 -5.97 2.62 -0.75
CA TYR A 218 -6.68 1.68 -1.59
C TYR A 218 -8.15 2.09 -1.76
N PHE A 219 -8.59 1.99 -3.00
CA PHE A 219 -9.98 2.15 -3.40
C PHE A 219 -10.47 0.87 -4.06
N LEU A 220 -11.66 0.44 -3.72
CA LEU A 220 -12.39 -0.60 -4.42
C LEU A 220 -13.26 0.03 -5.49
N MET A 221 -13.02 -0.30 -6.76
CA MET A 221 -13.94 -0.03 -7.85
C MET A 221 -15.01 -1.12 -7.85
N ALA A 222 -16.27 -0.75 -7.66
CA ALA A 222 -17.37 -1.70 -7.62
C ALA A 222 -18.66 -1.09 -8.15
N TYR A 223 -19.49 -1.93 -8.80
CA TYR A 223 -20.80 -1.56 -9.29
C TYR A 223 -21.88 -1.82 -8.26
N GLN A 224 -22.76 -0.87 -8.10
CA GLN A 224 -23.92 -0.98 -7.22
C GLN A 224 -25.21 -0.98 -8.06
N GLU A 225 -25.85 -2.14 -8.14
CA GLU A 225 -27.04 -2.33 -8.95
C GLU A 225 -28.19 -1.38 -8.59
N LYS A 226 -28.38 -1.12 -7.29
CA LYS A 226 -29.43 -0.22 -6.82
C LYS A 226 -29.37 1.18 -7.45
N TRP A 227 -28.17 1.66 -7.74
CA TRP A 227 -27.92 3.00 -8.28
C TRP A 227 -27.43 2.96 -9.73
N GLN A 228 -27.29 1.75 -10.31
CA GLN A 228 -26.75 1.53 -11.66
C GLN A 228 -25.46 2.33 -11.92
N HIS A 229 -24.56 2.33 -10.95
CA HIS A 229 -23.40 3.19 -10.97
C HIS A 229 -22.15 2.50 -10.39
N VAL A 230 -20.98 2.75 -11.02
CA VAL A 230 -19.68 2.34 -10.50
C VAL A 230 -19.19 3.36 -9.50
N ASN A 231 -18.83 2.92 -8.30
CA ASN A 231 -18.31 3.74 -7.22
C ASN A 231 -16.92 3.32 -6.82
N TYR A 232 -16.19 4.25 -6.19
CA TYR A 232 -14.87 4.02 -5.62
C TYR A 232 -14.95 4.10 -4.10
N TYR A 233 -14.81 2.95 -3.43
CA TYR A 233 -14.90 2.85 -1.98
C TYR A 233 -13.51 2.76 -1.37
N ARG A 234 -13.18 3.61 -0.43
CA ARG A 234 -11.93 3.53 0.32
C ARG A 234 -11.93 2.30 1.21
N LEU A 235 -10.92 1.44 1.09
CA LEU A 235 -10.82 0.20 1.84
C LEU A 235 -10.69 0.44 3.36
N ASP A 236 -10.01 1.52 3.76
CA ASP A 236 -9.86 1.89 5.16
C ASP A 236 -11.17 2.31 5.86
N ARG A 237 -12.25 2.48 5.06
CA ARG A 237 -13.61 2.78 5.56
C ARG A 237 -14.55 1.60 5.50
N ILE A 238 -14.09 0.45 5.03
CA ILE A 238 -14.88 -0.78 4.92
C ILE A 238 -14.71 -1.60 6.20
N THR A 239 -15.82 -2.04 6.78
CA THR A 239 -15.87 -2.98 7.91
C THR A 239 -16.95 -4.02 7.67
N ASN A 240 -16.90 -5.14 8.40
CA ASN A 240 -17.89 -6.22 8.30
C ASN A 240 -18.08 -6.71 6.86
N ILE A 241 -16.97 -6.83 6.10
CA ILE A 241 -17.00 -7.34 4.73
C ILE A 241 -17.25 -8.85 4.74
N ALA A 242 -18.07 -9.31 3.78
CA ALA A 242 -18.30 -10.74 3.55
C ALA A 242 -18.59 -11.00 2.07
N LEU A 243 -18.21 -12.18 1.62
CA LEU A 243 -18.64 -12.73 0.34
C LEU A 243 -20.14 -13.04 0.39
N ILE A 244 -20.80 -12.86 -0.76
CA ILE A 244 -22.18 -13.32 -0.97
C ILE A 244 -22.16 -14.33 -2.11
N ASP A 245 -22.94 -15.37 -1.99
CA ASP A 245 -23.07 -16.42 -3.01
C ASP A 245 -23.95 -15.97 -4.19
N ASP A 246 -23.82 -14.70 -4.58
CA ASP A 246 -24.47 -14.10 -5.74
C ASP A 246 -23.41 -13.77 -6.79
N VAL A 247 -23.70 -14.06 -8.06
CA VAL A 247 -22.81 -13.75 -9.18
C VAL A 247 -22.68 -12.24 -9.34
N ALA A 248 -21.45 -11.75 -9.45
CA ALA A 248 -21.18 -10.35 -9.73
C ALA A 248 -21.67 -9.99 -11.14
N THR A 249 -22.22 -8.78 -11.30
CA THR A 249 -22.59 -8.23 -12.60
C THR A 249 -21.35 -8.12 -13.48
N ASP A 250 -21.40 -8.60 -14.73
CA ASP A 250 -20.26 -8.42 -15.66
C ASP A 250 -20.10 -6.94 -15.96
N ILE A 251 -18.89 -6.42 -15.77
CA ILE A 251 -18.58 -5.01 -15.99
C ILE A 251 -18.88 -4.54 -17.41
N ARG A 252 -18.80 -5.45 -18.41
CA ARG A 252 -19.08 -5.13 -19.80
C ARG A 252 -20.55 -4.84 -20.07
N THR A 253 -21.45 -5.22 -19.14
CA THR A 253 -22.89 -4.88 -19.22
C THR A 253 -23.21 -3.54 -18.56
N VAL A 254 -22.22 -2.90 -17.94
CA VAL A 254 -22.36 -1.62 -17.26
C VAL A 254 -22.07 -0.47 -18.22
N ASP A 255 -22.91 0.56 -18.23
CA ASP A 255 -22.76 1.71 -19.09
C ASP A 255 -21.40 2.39 -18.93
N GLY A 256 -20.73 2.66 -20.05
CA GLY A 256 -19.40 3.23 -20.11
C GLY A 256 -18.24 2.24 -19.94
N PHE A 257 -18.56 0.92 -19.75
CA PHE A 257 -17.55 -0.14 -19.58
C PHE A 257 -17.71 -1.31 -20.56
N GLN A 258 -18.41 -1.13 -21.66
CA GLN A 258 -18.67 -2.19 -22.65
C GLN A 258 -17.39 -2.81 -23.22
N ASN A 259 -16.30 -2.04 -23.28
CA ASN A 259 -14.97 -2.51 -23.69
C ASN A 259 -14.10 -3.00 -22.52
N GLY A 260 -14.68 -3.17 -21.33
CA GLY A 260 -13.98 -3.51 -20.11
C GLY A 260 -13.40 -2.30 -19.38
N ILE A 261 -12.46 -2.55 -18.45
CA ILE A 261 -11.83 -1.50 -17.64
C ILE A 261 -10.70 -0.86 -18.48
N ASP A 262 -10.83 0.42 -18.76
CA ASP A 262 -9.76 1.21 -19.35
C ASP A 262 -8.88 1.83 -18.22
N TYR A 263 -7.73 1.23 -17.98
CA TYR A 263 -6.82 1.68 -16.92
C TYR A 263 -6.25 3.08 -17.14
N LYS A 264 -6.12 3.53 -18.41
CA LYS A 264 -5.71 4.88 -18.73
C LYS A 264 -6.75 5.92 -18.30
N ARG A 265 -8.02 5.50 -18.25
CA ARG A 265 -9.12 6.34 -17.80
C ARG A 265 -9.03 6.68 -16.31
N PHE A 266 -8.37 5.85 -15.49
CA PHE A 266 -8.23 6.14 -14.06
C PHE A 266 -7.45 7.42 -13.78
N SER A 267 -6.45 7.76 -14.59
CA SER A 267 -5.75 9.04 -14.48
C SER A 267 -6.69 10.23 -14.63
N SER A 268 -7.76 10.07 -15.43
CA SER A 268 -8.77 11.12 -15.66
C SER A 268 -9.70 11.37 -14.46
N TYR A 269 -9.79 10.44 -13.50
CA TYR A 269 -10.56 10.60 -12.25
C TYR A 269 -9.76 11.27 -11.14
N LEU A 270 -8.45 11.38 -11.33
CA LEU A 270 -7.60 12.13 -10.43
C LEU A 270 -7.96 13.63 -10.48
N PRO A 271 -7.73 14.36 -9.41
CA PRO A 271 -7.00 13.99 -8.20
C PRO A 271 -7.81 13.37 -7.06
N TYR A 272 -9.13 13.31 -7.15
CA TYR A 272 -9.98 13.03 -5.98
C TYR A 272 -10.79 11.73 -6.08
N MET A 273 -10.59 10.90 -7.10
CA MET A 273 -11.34 9.66 -7.36
C MET A 273 -12.86 9.86 -7.36
N PHE A 274 -13.33 10.91 -8.03
CA PHE A 274 -14.76 11.10 -8.29
C PHE A 274 -15.24 10.15 -9.37
N SER A 275 -16.50 9.78 -9.32
CA SER A 275 -17.13 8.81 -10.22
C SER A 275 -17.89 9.45 -11.40
N ASP A 276 -17.85 10.78 -11.54
CA ASP A 276 -18.45 11.46 -12.68
C ASP A 276 -17.63 11.25 -13.98
N GLU A 277 -18.33 11.28 -15.11
CA GLU A 277 -17.71 11.00 -16.40
C GLU A 277 -16.67 12.06 -16.78
N PRO A 278 -15.42 11.64 -17.14
CA PRO A 278 -14.39 12.58 -17.55
C PRO A 278 -14.76 13.34 -18.83
N LYS A 279 -14.56 14.66 -18.82
CA LYS A 279 -14.78 15.55 -19.93
C LYS A 279 -13.49 16.22 -20.37
N THR A 280 -13.42 16.64 -21.63
CA THR A 280 -12.36 17.53 -22.09
C THR A 280 -12.55 18.89 -21.45
N ILE A 281 -11.55 19.36 -20.72
CA ILE A 281 -11.58 20.64 -19.99
C ILE A 281 -10.41 21.47 -20.46
N SER A 282 -10.68 22.74 -20.84
CA SER A 282 -9.64 23.71 -21.20
C SER A 282 -9.61 24.84 -20.17
N PHE A 283 -8.42 25.21 -19.77
CA PHE A 283 -8.18 26.31 -18.83
C PHE A 283 -6.91 27.06 -19.18
N SER A 284 -6.82 28.34 -18.80
CA SER A 284 -5.59 29.10 -18.88
C SER A 284 -4.82 29.11 -17.59
N ILE A 285 -3.52 29.26 -17.70
CA ILE A 285 -2.58 29.39 -16.56
C ILE A 285 -1.72 30.64 -16.75
N ASP A 286 -1.28 31.22 -15.61
CA ASP A 286 -0.53 32.49 -15.62
C ASP A 286 0.95 32.32 -15.93
N GLY A 287 1.50 31.11 -15.97
CA GLY A 287 2.90 30.87 -16.25
C GLY A 287 3.30 29.40 -16.32
N GLU A 288 4.48 29.16 -16.93
CA GLU A 288 5.03 27.81 -17.12
C GLU A 288 5.28 27.06 -15.81
N TRP A 289 5.51 27.75 -14.70
CA TRP A 289 5.70 27.15 -13.36
C TRP A 289 4.50 26.33 -12.89
N MET A 290 3.31 26.57 -13.46
CA MET A 290 2.11 25.76 -13.18
C MET A 290 2.15 24.38 -13.85
N ILE A 291 3.03 24.15 -14.81
CA ILE A 291 3.10 22.87 -15.54
C ILE A 291 3.48 21.73 -14.58
N ASP A 292 4.38 21.96 -13.64
CA ASP A 292 4.74 20.96 -12.64
C ASP A 292 3.53 20.53 -11.81
N GLN A 293 2.67 21.50 -11.42
CA GLN A 293 1.43 21.23 -10.69
C GLN A 293 0.42 20.44 -11.53
N ILE A 294 0.39 20.71 -12.85
CA ILE A 294 -0.49 19.98 -13.77
C ILE A 294 0.00 18.53 -13.94
N ILE A 295 1.32 18.34 -14.10
CA ILE A 295 1.93 17.01 -14.18
C ILE A 295 1.68 16.21 -12.90
N ASP A 296 1.86 16.81 -11.74
CA ASP A 296 1.67 16.16 -10.44
C ASP A 296 0.22 15.68 -10.24
N TRP A 297 -0.77 16.42 -10.77
CA TRP A 297 -2.18 16.12 -10.57
C TRP A 297 -2.84 15.33 -11.69
N PHE A 298 -2.42 15.55 -12.95
CA PHE A 298 -3.06 15.00 -14.16
C PHE A 298 -2.12 14.10 -14.97
N GLY A 299 -0.83 13.98 -14.60
CA GLY A 299 0.18 13.27 -15.38
C GLY A 299 0.57 14.04 -16.65
N PHE A 300 1.10 13.33 -17.64
CA PHE A 300 1.61 13.92 -18.89
C PHE A 300 0.58 13.94 -20.04
N ASP A 301 -0.64 13.43 -19.85
CA ASP A 301 -1.65 13.34 -20.92
C ASP A 301 -2.50 14.63 -21.01
N PHE A 302 -1.84 15.73 -21.38
CA PHE A 302 -2.50 17.00 -21.66
C PHE A 302 -1.87 17.70 -22.88
N LYS A 303 -2.56 18.71 -23.40
CA LYS A 303 -2.09 19.55 -24.49
C LYS A 303 -1.92 20.98 -24.00
N THR A 304 -0.91 21.65 -24.53
CA THR A 304 -0.67 23.09 -24.28
C THR A 304 -0.64 23.84 -25.57
N GLU A 305 -1.20 25.05 -25.58
CA GLU A 305 -1.06 26.04 -26.66
C GLU A 305 -0.84 27.44 -26.08
N ASN A 306 -0.07 28.27 -26.76
CA ASN A 306 0.06 29.68 -26.38
C ASN A 306 -0.89 30.50 -27.27
N LYS A 307 -1.83 31.20 -26.64
CA LYS A 307 -2.83 32.02 -27.33
C LYS A 307 -2.99 33.35 -26.61
N ASP A 308 -2.82 34.44 -27.36
CA ASP A 308 -2.95 35.80 -26.85
C ASP A 308 -2.11 36.09 -25.59
N GLY A 309 -0.92 35.50 -25.52
CA GLY A 309 -0.01 35.64 -24.38
C GLY A 309 -0.38 34.83 -23.14
N LYS A 310 -1.43 33.98 -23.22
CA LYS A 310 -1.81 33.03 -22.17
C LYS A 310 -1.49 31.61 -22.58
N ILE A 311 -1.05 30.79 -21.64
CA ILE A 311 -0.87 29.35 -21.84
C ILE A 311 -2.22 28.66 -21.58
N ILE A 312 -2.75 28.03 -22.62
CA ILE A 312 -4.00 27.26 -22.54
C ILE A 312 -3.64 25.78 -22.42
N VAL A 313 -4.22 25.14 -21.43
CA VAL A 313 -4.05 23.71 -21.16
C VAL A 313 -5.36 22.99 -21.41
N THR A 314 -5.30 21.85 -22.10
CA THR A 314 -6.45 20.99 -22.34
C THR A 314 -6.17 19.60 -21.80
N VAL A 315 -7.01 19.14 -20.87
CA VAL A 315 -6.90 17.85 -20.20
C VAL A 315 -8.25 17.12 -20.19
N LYS A 316 -8.21 15.79 -20.14
CA LYS A 316 -9.41 15.00 -19.91
C LYS A 316 -9.49 14.65 -18.43
N ALA A 317 -10.49 15.19 -17.71
CA ALA A 317 -10.62 15.00 -16.26
C ALA A 317 -12.09 15.00 -15.81
N SER A 318 -12.35 14.46 -14.62
CA SER A 318 -13.63 14.59 -13.93
C SER A 318 -13.94 16.07 -13.67
N PRO A 319 -15.11 16.59 -14.09
CA PRO A 319 -15.51 17.97 -13.80
C PRO A 319 -15.54 18.27 -12.29
N SER A 320 -15.96 17.32 -11.46
CA SER A 320 -15.95 17.47 -10.00
C SER A 320 -14.53 17.59 -9.44
N ALA A 321 -13.59 16.76 -9.92
CA ALA A 321 -12.20 16.85 -9.53
C ALA A 321 -11.57 18.17 -9.98
N MET A 322 -11.78 18.55 -11.23
CA MET A 322 -11.28 19.81 -11.79
C MET A 322 -11.81 21.03 -11.03
N LYS A 323 -13.07 21.02 -10.62
CA LYS A 323 -13.65 22.11 -9.81
C LYS A 323 -12.86 22.35 -8.53
N TYR A 324 -12.55 21.28 -7.77
CA TYR A 324 -11.77 21.41 -6.54
C TYR A 324 -10.34 21.84 -6.80
N TRP A 325 -9.73 21.29 -7.83
CA TRP A 325 -8.35 21.64 -8.21
C TRP A 325 -8.25 23.10 -8.65
N ALA A 326 -9.13 23.55 -9.55
CA ALA A 326 -9.14 24.95 -10.03
C ALA A 326 -9.40 25.95 -8.90
N MET A 327 -10.25 25.59 -7.91
CA MET A 327 -10.47 26.44 -6.75
C MET A 327 -9.24 26.51 -5.81
N GLN A 328 -8.41 25.49 -5.78
CA GLN A 328 -7.16 25.51 -5.03
C GLN A 328 -6.14 26.48 -5.66
N TYR A 329 -6.12 26.58 -6.99
CA TYR A 329 -5.22 27.44 -7.76
C TYR A 329 -5.94 28.65 -8.37
N LEU A 330 -6.96 29.15 -7.70
CA LEU A 330 -7.90 30.13 -8.21
C LEU A 330 -7.25 31.41 -8.79
N ASN A 331 -6.16 31.87 -8.16
CA ASN A 331 -5.48 33.09 -8.59
C ASN A 331 -4.67 32.91 -9.89
N ASN A 332 -4.42 31.66 -10.30
CA ASN A 332 -3.50 31.36 -11.40
C ASN A 332 -4.15 30.49 -12.49
N VAL A 333 -5.39 30.03 -12.27
CA VAL A 333 -6.11 29.14 -13.19
C VAL A 333 -7.49 29.70 -13.49
N GLU A 334 -7.80 29.82 -14.77
CA GLU A 334 -9.13 30.21 -15.25
C GLU A 334 -9.72 29.11 -16.14
N ILE A 335 -10.83 28.50 -15.74
CA ILE A 335 -11.53 27.52 -16.57
C ILE A 335 -12.20 28.23 -17.75
N LEU A 336 -11.88 27.76 -18.95
CA LEU A 336 -12.44 28.26 -20.20
C LEU A 336 -13.58 27.39 -20.71
N SER A 337 -13.46 26.07 -20.59
CA SER A 337 -14.42 25.09 -21.10
C SER A 337 -14.44 23.85 -20.20
N PRO A 338 -15.59 23.19 -19.99
CA PRO A 338 -16.92 23.54 -20.45
C PRO A 338 -17.55 24.70 -19.65
N THR A 339 -18.45 25.44 -20.28
CA THR A 339 -19.14 26.60 -19.69
C THR A 339 -19.84 26.25 -18.38
N SER A 340 -20.46 25.06 -18.31
CA SER A 340 -21.15 24.60 -17.09
C SER A 340 -20.21 24.46 -15.87
N LEU A 341 -18.95 24.06 -16.07
CA LEU A 341 -17.95 24.00 -15.00
C LEU A 341 -17.51 25.42 -14.57
N ARG A 342 -17.29 26.32 -15.56
CA ARG A 342 -16.98 27.72 -15.31
C ARG A 342 -18.04 28.41 -14.47
N GLU A 343 -19.33 28.23 -14.82
CA GLU A 343 -20.47 28.79 -14.09
C GLU A 343 -20.58 28.25 -12.67
N GLN A 344 -20.32 26.95 -12.47
CA GLN A 344 -20.30 26.35 -11.12
C GLN A 344 -19.20 26.98 -10.24
N ILE A 345 -18.01 27.20 -10.82
CA ILE A 345 -16.91 27.85 -10.09
C ILE A 345 -17.29 29.30 -9.75
N ALA A 346 -17.81 30.05 -10.72
CA ALA A 346 -18.26 31.42 -10.48
C ALA A 346 -19.32 31.52 -9.39
N THR A 347 -20.28 30.59 -9.38
CA THR A 347 -21.32 30.52 -8.33
C THR A 347 -20.71 30.24 -6.96
N ASN A 348 -19.75 29.29 -6.89
CA ASN A 348 -19.06 28.97 -5.64
C ASN A 348 -18.25 30.17 -5.12
N LEU A 349 -17.57 30.89 -6.00
CA LEU A 349 -16.82 32.10 -5.68
C LEU A 349 -17.71 33.20 -5.11
N ASN A 350 -18.82 33.50 -5.78
CA ASN A 350 -19.80 34.50 -5.30
C ASN A 350 -20.37 34.11 -3.92
N SER A 351 -20.59 32.82 -3.70
CA SER A 351 -21.02 32.33 -2.39
C SER A 351 -19.91 32.43 -1.33
N ALA A 352 -18.66 32.21 -1.71
CA ALA A 352 -17.51 32.34 -0.81
C ALA A 352 -17.27 33.82 -0.45
N VAL A 353 -17.29 34.73 -1.41
CA VAL A 353 -17.14 36.17 -1.15
C VAL A 353 -18.15 36.65 -0.09
N LYS A 354 -19.42 36.23 -0.17
CA LYS A 354 -20.44 36.58 0.84
C LYS A 354 -20.11 36.12 2.26
N LYS A 355 -19.32 35.04 2.43
CA LYS A 355 -18.87 34.52 3.74
C LYS A 355 -17.72 35.32 4.33
N TYR A 356 -16.91 35.97 3.49
CA TYR A 356 -15.72 36.72 3.90
C TYR A 356 -15.91 38.23 3.78
N SER A 357 -17.06 38.70 3.22
CA SER A 357 -17.41 40.11 3.26
C SER A 357 -17.79 40.51 4.70
N ILE A 358 -17.02 41.43 5.26
CA ILE A 358 -17.23 42.01 6.60
C ILE A 358 -18.27 43.13 6.49
#